data_eb7b1e7348c34a5a863159b75eb85523
#
_entry.id   eb7b1e7348c34a5a863159b75eb85523
#
_cell.length_a   1.000
_cell.length_b   1.000
_cell.length_c   1.000
_cell.angle_alpha   90.00
_cell.angle_beta   90.00
_cell.angle_gamma   90.00
#
_symmetry.space_group_name_H-M   'P 1'
#
loop_
_entity.id
_entity.type
_entity.pdbx_description
1 polymer ?
#
loop_
_entity_poly.entity_id
_entity_poly.type
_entity_poly.pdbx_seq_one_letter_code
_entity_poly.pdbx_strand_id
1 'polypeptide(L)'
;LLKYAGGFAGDAYEDVVHVVRKKGGRFSVYSRDEYSRADFHMCDGDSVAVDSTLNRYTNMVEAKGAVMRPGKYQFGSNITTVSQLLATAGGLAENAYAEHAILRRRKADRSLEVLSINPRAIMDHTQPDVALQNEDELFVPDRTAAQEERTLTIEGEVIYPGTYDFAENMSVEDLILQAGGLKDAA
;
A
#
# COMPACT_ATOMS: atom_id res chain seq x y z
N LEU A 1 5.05 -38.47 1.17
CA LEU A 1 5.68 -37.43 1.97
C LEU A 1 4.68 -36.37 2.42
N LEU A 2 3.97 -35.70 1.50
CA LEU A 2 3.02 -34.61 1.81
C LEU A 2 1.96 -35.01 2.85
N LYS A 3 1.42 -36.24 2.73
CA LYS A 3 0.46 -36.76 3.72
C LYS A 3 1.03 -36.84 5.14
N TYR A 4 2.33 -37.18 5.28
CA TYR A 4 3.00 -37.24 6.58
C TYR A 4 3.40 -35.85 7.11
N ALA A 5 3.55 -34.88 6.23
CA ALA A 5 3.83 -33.48 6.59
C ALA A 5 2.56 -32.69 6.98
N GLY A 6 1.38 -33.34 6.98
CA GLY A 6 0.11 -32.67 7.31
C GLY A 6 -0.62 -32.04 6.13
N GLY A 7 -0.14 -32.25 4.88
CA GLY A 7 -0.73 -31.68 3.67
C GLY A 7 -0.10 -30.34 3.27
N PHE A 8 -0.84 -29.59 2.48
CA PHE A 8 -0.48 -28.22 2.07
C PHE A 8 -1.06 -27.20 3.05
N ALA A 9 -0.35 -26.09 3.24
CA ALA A 9 -0.88 -24.93 3.94
C ALA A 9 -1.95 -24.25 3.06
N GLY A 10 -2.86 -23.48 3.68
CA GLY A 10 -3.97 -22.87 2.95
C GLY A 10 -3.58 -21.84 1.87
N ASP A 11 -2.36 -21.35 1.92
CA ASP A 11 -1.76 -20.42 0.97
C ASP A 11 -0.70 -21.08 0.05
N ALA A 12 -0.59 -22.41 0.10
CA ALA A 12 0.39 -23.13 -0.72
C ALA A 12 0.05 -23.08 -2.21
N TYR A 13 1.07 -22.90 -3.05
CA TYR A 13 0.95 -23.07 -4.49
C TYR A 13 1.05 -24.56 -4.85
N GLU A 14 -0.11 -25.20 -5.01
CA GLU A 14 -0.19 -26.64 -5.14
C GLU A 14 0.17 -27.18 -6.54
N ASP A 15 0.18 -26.31 -7.56
CA ASP A 15 0.40 -26.74 -8.93
C ASP A 15 1.81 -27.30 -9.17
N VAL A 16 2.81 -26.78 -8.47
CA VAL A 16 4.21 -27.21 -8.63
C VAL A 16 4.89 -27.36 -7.30
N VAL A 17 5.56 -28.50 -7.13
CA VAL A 17 6.43 -28.81 -5.98
C VAL A 17 7.88 -28.93 -6.46
N HIS A 18 8.78 -28.25 -5.77
CA HIS A 18 10.21 -28.30 -6.08
C HIS A 18 10.92 -29.28 -5.16
N VAL A 19 11.69 -30.21 -5.75
CA VAL A 19 12.52 -31.14 -5.00
C VAL A 19 13.96 -30.85 -5.32
N VAL A 20 14.76 -30.61 -4.29
CA VAL A 20 16.21 -30.42 -4.41
C VAL A 20 16.90 -31.67 -3.91
N ARG A 21 17.67 -32.32 -4.76
CA ARG A 21 18.43 -33.53 -4.50
C ARG A 21 19.94 -33.25 -4.52
N LYS A 22 20.64 -33.66 -3.47
CA LYS A 22 22.09 -33.60 -3.43
C LYS A 22 22.68 -34.96 -3.79
N LYS A 23 23.48 -35.00 -4.85
CA LYS A 23 24.18 -36.21 -5.28
C LYS A 23 25.62 -35.89 -5.71
N GLY A 24 26.62 -36.53 -5.14
CA GLY A 24 28.02 -36.34 -5.54
C GLY A 24 28.53 -34.91 -5.39
N GLY A 25 28.08 -34.16 -4.34
CA GLY A 25 28.48 -32.79 -4.11
C GLY A 25 27.78 -31.74 -4.99
N ARG A 26 26.84 -32.16 -5.86
CA ARG A 26 26.05 -31.27 -6.73
C ARG A 26 24.58 -31.31 -6.33
N PHE A 27 23.89 -30.17 -6.56
CA PHE A 27 22.46 -30.06 -6.37
C PHE A 27 21.73 -30.14 -7.70
N SER A 28 20.63 -30.90 -7.73
CA SER A 28 19.71 -30.99 -8.85
C SER A 28 18.32 -30.58 -8.40
N VAL A 29 17.63 -29.75 -9.19
CA VAL A 29 16.28 -29.30 -8.89
C VAL A 29 15.32 -30.02 -9.82
N TYR A 30 14.27 -30.59 -9.26
CA TYR A 30 13.16 -31.22 -9.98
C TYR A 30 11.88 -30.48 -9.66
N SER A 31 11.21 -29.93 -10.66
CA SER A 31 9.88 -29.33 -10.54
C SER A 31 8.85 -30.39 -10.89
N ARG A 32 7.88 -30.63 -10.04
CA ARG A 32 6.85 -31.65 -10.22
C ARG A 32 5.47 -31.04 -10.09
N ASP A 33 4.68 -31.20 -11.15
CA ASP A 33 3.27 -30.84 -11.19
C ASP A 33 2.38 -31.90 -10.49
N GLU A 34 1.10 -31.63 -10.40
CA GLU A 34 0.13 -32.51 -9.75
C GLU A 34 0.18 -33.94 -10.29
N TYR A 35 0.36 -34.10 -11.60
CA TYR A 35 0.36 -35.40 -12.26
C TYR A 35 1.68 -36.18 -12.10
N SER A 36 2.81 -35.48 -12.12
CA SER A 36 4.15 -36.10 -12.07
C SER A 36 4.71 -36.30 -10.68
N ARG A 37 4.10 -35.69 -9.64
CA ARG A 37 4.56 -35.83 -8.27
C ARG A 37 4.27 -37.19 -7.64
N ALA A 38 3.21 -37.88 -8.09
CA ALA A 38 2.85 -39.18 -7.56
C ALA A 38 3.88 -40.26 -7.88
N ASP A 39 4.49 -40.19 -9.07
CA ASP A 39 5.47 -41.16 -9.56
C ASP A 39 6.92 -40.80 -9.22
N PHE A 40 7.13 -39.67 -8.56
CA PHE A 40 8.48 -39.24 -8.18
C PHE A 40 8.96 -39.94 -6.91
N HIS A 41 9.98 -40.77 -7.07
CA HIS A 41 10.58 -41.49 -5.96
C HIS A 41 11.55 -40.61 -5.20
N MET A 42 11.28 -40.40 -3.93
CA MET A 42 12.11 -39.65 -3.01
C MET A 42 13.38 -40.44 -2.63
N CYS A 43 14.50 -39.76 -2.48
CA CYS A 43 15.75 -40.31 -2.01
C CYS A 43 16.12 -39.66 -0.67
N ASP A 44 17.01 -40.34 0.06
CA ASP A 44 17.56 -39.75 1.28
C ASP A 44 18.34 -38.46 0.97
N GLY A 45 18.13 -37.43 1.81
CA GLY A 45 18.72 -36.11 1.63
C GLY A 45 17.99 -35.19 0.62
N ASP A 46 16.84 -35.62 0.09
CA ASP A 46 15.99 -34.73 -0.73
C ASP A 46 15.31 -33.68 0.16
N SER A 47 15.32 -32.44 -0.31
CA SER A 47 14.58 -31.33 0.28
C SER A 47 13.40 -30.97 -0.61
N VAL A 48 12.21 -30.86 -0.04
CA VAL A 48 10.97 -30.49 -0.79
C VAL A 48 10.57 -29.10 -0.38
N ALA A 49 10.40 -28.22 -1.38
CA ALA A 49 9.88 -26.87 -1.19
C ALA A 49 8.55 -26.74 -1.94
N VAL A 50 7.60 -26.13 -1.28
CA VAL A 50 6.30 -25.73 -1.85
C VAL A 50 6.21 -24.22 -1.70
N ASP A 51 6.02 -23.52 -2.81
CA ASP A 51 5.91 -22.08 -2.79
C ASP A 51 4.51 -21.65 -2.32
N SER A 52 4.38 -20.41 -1.88
CA SER A 52 3.07 -19.83 -1.59
C SER A 52 2.44 -19.23 -2.85
N THR A 53 1.11 -19.22 -2.89
CA THR A 53 0.35 -18.52 -3.92
C THR A 53 0.69 -17.04 -3.93
N LEU A 54 0.91 -16.49 -5.13
CA LEU A 54 1.13 -15.05 -5.26
C LEU A 54 -0.15 -14.31 -4.85
N ASN A 55 0.00 -13.31 -3.98
CA ASN A 55 -1.09 -12.42 -3.56
C ASN A 55 -1.54 -11.52 -4.74
N ARG A 56 -2.11 -12.12 -5.77
CA ARG A 56 -2.68 -11.42 -6.92
C ARG A 56 -4.19 -11.51 -6.89
N TYR A 57 -4.80 -10.35 -7.03
CA TYR A 57 -6.24 -10.24 -7.14
C TYR A 57 -6.62 -10.13 -8.62
N THR A 58 -7.64 -10.89 -9.04
CA THR A 58 -8.12 -10.89 -10.44
C THR A 58 -9.18 -9.84 -10.72
N ASN A 59 -9.74 -9.22 -9.66
CA ASN A 59 -10.87 -8.30 -9.76
C ASN A 59 -10.82 -7.25 -8.63
N MET A 60 -9.70 -6.55 -8.50
CA MET A 60 -9.49 -5.62 -7.40
C MET A 60 -9.03 -4.25 -7.91
N VAL A 61 -9.54 -3.21 -7.27
CA VAL A 61 -9.00 -1.84 -7.28
C VAL A 61 -8.82 -1.37 -5.85
N GLU A 62 -7.88 -0.48 -5.63
CA GLU A 62 -7.54 -0.02 -4.29
C GLU A 62 -7.68 1.50 -4.19
N ALA A 63 -8.31 1.97 -3.11
CA ALA A 63 -8.38 3.38 -2.74
C ALA A 63 -7.52 3.62 -1.50
N LYS A 64 -6.57 4.55 -1.58
CA LYS A 64 -5.63 4.91 -0.52
C LYS A 64 -5.61 6.40 -0.23
N GLY A 65 -5.09 6.75 0.93
CA GLY A 65 -4.91 8.13 1.39
C GLY A 65 -6.19 8.73 1.93
N ALA A 66 -6.43 10.01 1.63
CA ALA A 66 -7.51 10.80 2.22
C ALA A 66 -8.87 10.54 1.55
N VAL A 67 -9.35 9.32 1.65
CA VAL A 67 -10.73 8.89 1.35
C VAL A 67 -11.41 8.46 2.64
N MET A 68 -12.74 8.51 2.70
CA MET A 68 -13.47 8.17 3.94
C MET A 68 -13.25 6.73 4.37
N ARG A 69 -13.13 5.80 3.42
CA ARG A 69 -12.89 4.37 3.67
C ARG A 69 -11.80 3.86 2.74
N PRO A 70 -10.53 3.99 3.11
CA PRO A 70 -9.44 3.41 2.35
C PRO A 70 -9.50 1.88 2.40
N GLY A 71 -9.16 1.23 1.29
CA GLY A 71 -9.17 -0.23 1.21
C GLY A 71 -9.24 -0.78 -0.20
N LYS A 72 -9.40 -2.08 -0.27
CA LYS A 72 -9.55 -2.82 -1.52
C LYS A 72 -11.02 -3.03 -1.85
N TYR A 73 -11.37 -2.80 -3.10
CA TYR A 73 -12.72 -2.89 -3.60
C TYR A 73 -12.79 -3.86 -4.78
N GLN A 74 -13.92 -4.53 -4.92
CA GLN A 74 -14.14 -5.43 -6.05
C GLN A 74 -14.30 -4.61 -7.32
N PHE A 75 -13.39 -4.81 -8.28
CA PHE A 75 -13.50 -4.30 -9.65
C PHE A 75 -14.50 -5.13 -10.45
N GLY A 76 -15.36 -4.51 -11.22
CA GLY A 76 -16.33 -5.20 -12.08
C GLY A 76 -17.70 -4.52 -12.08
N SER A 77 -18.77 -5.26 -11.86
CA SER A 77 -20.17 -4.86 -12.11
C SER A 77 -20.58 -3.50 -11.55
N ASN A 78 -20.04 -3.08 -10.41
CA ASN A 78 -20.46 -1.85 -9.72
C ASN A 78 -19.35 -0.79 -9.65
N ILE A 79 -18.10 -1.15 -9.90
CA ILE A 79 -16.95 -0.24 -9.85
C ILE A 79 -16.14 -0.44 -11.11
N THR A 80 -16.34 0.46 -12.07
CA THR A 80 -15.62 0.49 -13.35
C THR A 80 -14.97 1.83 -13.62
N THR A 81 -15.28 2.86 -12.80
CA THR A 81 -14.76 4.22 -12.95
C THR A 81 -14.30 4.80 -11.62
N VAL A 82 -13.50 5.86 -11.67
CA VAL A 82 -12.98 6.55 -10.48
C VAL A 82 -14.11 7.14 -9.64
N SER A 83 -15.15 7.73 -10.26
CA SER A 83 -16.27 8.28 -9.52
C SER A 83 -17.02 7.22 -8.72
N GLN A 84 -17.24 6.03 -9.31
CA GLN A 84 -17.90 4.91 -8.64
C GLN A 84 -17.05 4.35 -7.49
N LEU A 85 -15.73 4.27 -7.68
CA LEU A 85 -14.81 3.88 -6.61
C LEU A 85 -14.88 4.86 -5.45
N LEU A 86 -14.78 6.17 -5.72
CA LEU A 86 -14.87 7.20 -4.70
C LEU A 86 -16.23 7.18 -3.99
N ALA A 87 -17.34 7.06 -4.73
CA ALA A 87 -18.68 6.94 -4.15
C ALA A 87 -18.79 5.73 -3.21
N THR A 88 -18.25 4.58 -3.61
CA THR A 88 -18.24 3.35 -2.78
C THR A 88 -17.34 3.50 -1.56
N ALA A 89 -16.21 4.23 -1.69
CA ALA A 89 -15.33 4.56 -0.58
C ALA A 89 -15.92 5.61 0.39
N GLY A 90 -17.13 6.12 0.12
CA GLY A 90 -17.81 7.11 0.96
C GLY A 90 -17.41 8.55 0.64
N GLY A 91 -16.69 8.77 -0.46
CA GLY A 91 -16.19 10.09 -0.87
C GLY A 91 -14.78 10.40 -0.36
N LEU A 92 -14.39 11.66 -0.56
CA LEU A 92 -13.14 12.22 -0.08
C LEU A 92 -13.23 12.56 1.42
N ALA A 93 -12.14 12.39 2.14
CA ALA A 93 -12.03 12.86 3.52
C ALA A 93 -11.97 14.40 3.57
N GLU A 94 -12.26 15.01 4.73
CA GLU A 94 -12.26 16.47 4.91
C GLU A 94 -10.90 17.11 4.64
N ASN A 95 -9.84 16.39 4.98
CA ASN A 95 -8.45 16.79 4.78
C ASN A 95 -7.91 16.41 3.40
N ALA A 96 -8.71 15.84 2.50
CA ALA A 96 -8.28 15.41 1.19
C ALA A 96 -7.84 16.60 0.30
N TYR A 97 -6.74 16.41 -0.43
CA TYR A 97 -6.36 17.28 -1.52
C TYR A 97 -7.17 16.92 -2.77
N ALA A 98 -8.40 17.44 -2.81
CA ALA A 98 -9.44 17.03 -3.76
C ALA A 98 -9.14 17.38 -5.24
N GLU A 99 -8.16 18.27 -5.49
CA GLU A 99 -7.82 18.74 -6.84
C GLU A 99 -6.75 17.88 -7.51
N HIS A 100 -6.01 17.10 -6.73
CA HIS A 100 -4.98 16.21 -7.22
C HIS A 100 -5.02 14.84 -6.56
N ALA A 101 -5.17 13.82 -7.37
CA ALA A 101 -4.97 12.43 -6.98
C ALA A 101 -4.14 11.70 -8.03
N ILE A 102 -3.60 10.60 -7.64
CA ILE A 102 -2.72 9.79 -8.47
C ILE A 102 -3.37 8.43 -8.66
N LEU A 103 -3.64 8.08 -9.91
CA LEU A 103 -4.04 6.75 -10.31
C LEU A 103 -2.81 6.00 -10.82
N ARG A 104 -2.42 4.97 -10.10
CA ARG A 104 -1.32 4.07 -10.48
C ARG A 104 -1.90 2.86 -11.17
N ARG A 105 -1.45 2.61 -12.38
CA ARG A 105 -1.89 1.50 -13.23
C ARG A 105 -0.71 0.64 -13.61
N ARG A 106 -0.88 -0.66 -13.53
CA ARG A 106 0.10 -1.62 -14.02
C ARG A 106 -0.27 -2.06 -15.43
N LYS A 107 0.60 -1.77 -16.40
CA LYS A 107 0.42 -2.20 -17.80
C LYS A 107 0.68 -3.70 -17.97
N ALA A 108 0.31 -4.24 -19.14
CA ALA A 108 0.55 -5.63 -19.48
C ALA A 108 2.04 -6.02 -19.49
N ASP A 109 2.92 -5.08 -19.83
CA ASP A 109 4.39 -5.21 -19.78
C ASP A 109 4.98 -5.09 -18.37
N ARG A 110 4.10 -4.96 -17.34
CA ARG A 110 4.42 -4.75 -15.92
C ARG A 110 5.02 -3.38 -15.58
N SER A 111 5.13 -2.47 -16.53
CA SER A 111 5.49 -1.08 -16.23
C SER A 111 4.37 -0.39 -15.45
N LEU A 112 4.76 0.58 -14.59
CA LEU A 112 3.82 1.42 -13.87
C LEU A 112 3.53 2.67 -14.69
N GLU A 113 2.26 2.92 -14.94
CA GLU A 113 1.74 4.17 -15.46
C GLU A 113 1.14 4.98 -14.32
N VAL A 114 1.41 6.28 -14.33
CA VAL A 114 0.88 7.21 -13.34
C VAL A 114 0.04 8.24 -14.07
N LEU A 115 -1.24 8.29 -13.71
CA LEU A 115 -2.20 9.25 -14.24
C LEU A 115 -2.55 10.25 -13.14
N SER A 116 -2.33 11.53 -13.39
CA SER A 116 -2.80 12.61 -12.52
C SER A 116 -4.26 12.91 -12.84
N ILE A 117 -5.12 12.90 -11.83
CA ILE A 117 -6.55 13.13 -11.95
C ILE A 117 -7.01 14.18 -10.94
N ASN A 118 -8.13 14.83 -11.24
CA ASN A 118 -8.79 15.75 -10.33
C ASN A 118 -10.07 15.09 -9.79
N PRO A 119 -10.04 14.52 -8.57
CA PRO A 119 -11.20 13.82 -8.00
C PRO A 119 -12.44 14.70 -7.88
N ARG A 120 -12.28 15.97 -7.46
CA ARG A 120 -13.39 16.93 -7.34
C ARG A 120 -14.06 17.17 -8.69
N ALA A 121 -13.28 17.47 -9.72
CA ALA A 121 -13.80 17.73 -11.04
C ALA A 121 -14.53 16.52 -11.67
N ILE A 122 -14.06 15.30 -11.36
CA ILE A 122 -14.72 14.05 -11.76
C ILE A 122 -16.04 13.87 -11.01
N MET A 123 -16.06 14.11 -9.69
CA MET A 123 -17.28 13.99 -8.88
C MET A 123 -18.33 15.05 -9.24
N ASP A 124 -17.89 16.27 -9.57
CA ASP A 124 -18.75 17.38 -10.00
C ASP A 124 -19.13 17.29 -11.49
N HIS A 125 -18.72 16.23 -12.19
CA HIS A 125 -18.94 16.00 -13.63
C HIS A 125 -18.43 17.12 -14.54
N THR A 126 -17.45 17.90 -14.09
CA THR A 126 -16.80 18.96 -14.89
C THR A 126 -15.64 18.42 -15.74
N GLN A 127 -15.15 17.23 -15.42
CA GLN A 127 -14.20 16.47 -16.22
C GLN A 127 -14.74 15.08 -16.54
N PRO A 128 -14.32 14.48 -17.66
CA PRO A 128 -14.69 13.12 -18.00
C PRO A 128 -14.17 12.15 -16.94
N ASP A 129 -14.98 11.16 -16.60
CA ASP A 129 -14.61 10.13 -15.66
C ASP A 129 -13.53 9.20 -16.24
N VAL A 130 -12.69 8.69 -15.37
CA VAL A 130 -11.58 7.80 -15.75
C VAL A 130 -12.00 6.35 -15.55
N ALA A 131 -11.94 5.56 -16.62
CA ALA A 131 -12.18 4.12 -16.53
C ALA A 131 -11.06 3.43 -15.76
N LEU A 132 -11.43 2.61 -14.78
CA LEU A 132 -10.51 1.79 -13.98
C LEU A 132 -10.18 0.49 -14.70
N GLN A 133 -9.04 -0.08 -14.35
CA GLN A 133 -8.61 -1.42 -14.73
C GLN A 133 -8.33 -2.26 -13.48
N ASN A 134 -8.22 -3.56 -13.68
CA ASN A 134 -7.84 -4.44 -12.58
C ASN A 134 -6.46 -4.07 -12.02
N GLU A 135 -6.31 -4.14 -10.70
CA GLU A 135 -5.10 -3.75 -9.95
C GLU A 135 -4.78 -2.24 -10.00
N ASP A 136 -5.71 -1.37 -10.42
CA ASP A 136 -5.53 0.07 -10.29
C ASP A 136 -5.53 0.50 -8.83
N GLU A 137 -4.61 1.40 -8.49
CA GLU A 137 -4.49 2.02 -7.17
C GLU A 137 -4.74 3.52 -7.28
N LEU A 138 -5.83 3.98 -6.66
CA LEU A 138 -6.14 5.39 -6.51
C LEU A 138 -5.57 5.90 -5.20
N PHE A 139 -4.64 6.85 -5.27
CA PHE A 139 -4.09 7.53 -4.10
C PHE A 139 -4.53 8.98 -4.08
N VAL A 140 -5.25 9.37 -3.02
CA VAL A 140 -5.66 10.75 -2.74
C VAL A 140 -4.77 11.29 -1.64
N PRO A 141 -3.92 12.30 -1.90
CA PRO A 141 -3.07 12.88 -0.86
C PRO A 141 -3.89 13.67 0.15
N ASP A 142 -3.33 13.76 1.35
CA ASP A 142 -3.80 14.63 2.41
C ASP A 142 -3.21 16.04 2.21
N ARG A 143 -4.00 17.09 2.47
CA ARG A 143 -3.52 18.48 2.46
C ARG A 143 -2.43 18.74 3.48
N THR A 144 -2.54 18.10 4.64
CA THR A 144 -1.57 18.24 5.73
C THR A 144 -0.26 17.52 5.41
N ALA A 145 -0.31 16.39 4.75
CA ALA A 145 0.90 15.67 4.33
C ALA A 145 1.66 16.38 3.18
N ALA A 146 0.99 17.27 2.45
CA ALA A 146 1.61 18.09 1.41
C ALA A 146 2.19 19.43 1.94
N GLN A 147 1.88 19.79 3.19
CA GLN A 147 2.51 20.90 3.88
C GLN A 147 3.78 20.38 4.55
N GLU A 148 4.92 21.00 4.25
CA GLU A 148 6.13 20.79 5.03
C GLU A 148 5.80 21.02 6.50
N GLU A 149 6.22 20.11 7.40
CA GLU A 149 6.13 20.30 8.83
C GLU A 149 6.88 21.59 9.18
N ARG A 150 6.14 22.67 9.34
CA ARG A 150 6.71 23.95 9.76
C ARG A 150 6.92 23.89 11.25
N THR A 151 8.17 23.89 11.67
CA THR A 151 8.54 23.88 13.08
C THR A 151 9.34 25.14 13.43
N LEU A 152 9.21 25.56 14.67
CA LEU A 152 9.99 26.62 15.30
C LEU A 152 10.84 26.02 16.40
N THR A 153 12.11 26.44 16.48
CA THR A 153 12.97 26.02 17.58
C THR A 153 13.19 27.21 18.53
N ILE A 154 12.99 26.98 19.81
CA ILE A 154 13.30 27.95 20.88
C ILE A 154 14.39 27.39 21.77
N GLU A 155 15.44 28.17 21.97
CA GLU A 155 16.61 27.84 22.79
C GLU A 155 16.87 28.95 23.83
N GLY A 156 17.65 28.66 24.84
CA GLY A 156 18.06 29.61 25.86
C GLY A 156 17.27 29.49 27.17
N GLU A 157 17.07 30.62 27.87
CA GLU A 157 16.50 30.68 29.23
C GLU A 157 14.96 30.60 29.23
N VAL A 158 14.41 29.58 28.57
CA VAL A 158 12.99 29.18 28.65
C VAL A 158 12.88 27.90 29.45
N ILE A 159 11.68 27.65 30.04
CA ILE A 159 11.48 26.49 30.91
C ILE A 159 11.64 25.19 30.13
N TYR A 160 11.05 25.09 28.92
CA TYR A 160 11.12 23.94 28.05
C TYR A 160 11.70 24.33 26.68
N PRO A 161 13.02 24.40 26.53
CA PRO A 161 13.62 24.63 25.21
C PRO A 161 13.39 23.40 24.31
N GLY A 162 13.11 23.63 23.00
CA GLY A 162 12.83 22.55 22.06
C GLY A 162 12.22 23.04 20.76
N THR A 163 11.74 22.09 19.99
CA THR A 163 11.07 22.33 18.70
C THR A 163 9.56 22.22 18.89
N TYR A 164 8.84 23.21 18.38
CA TYR A 164 7.38 23.33 18.47
C TYR A 164 6.77 23.48 17.09
N ASP A 165 5.55 23.02 16.91
CA ASP A 165 4.83 23.15 15.65
C ASP A 165 4.48 24.62 15.39
N PHE A 166 4.72 25.07 14.14
CA PHE A 166 4.36 26.42 13.72
C PHE A 166 2.86 26.50 13.41
N ALA A 167 2.16 27.44 14.02
CA ALA A 167 0.81 27.79 13.66
C ALA A 167 0.78 29.18 12.97
N GLU A 168 -0.16 29.36 12.03
CA GLU A 168 -0.34 30.68 11.39
C GLU A 168 -0.71 31.74 12.43
N ASN A 169 -0.13 32.93 12.29
CA ASN A 169 -0.26 34.08 13.22
C ASN A 169 0.37 33.85 14.62
N MET A 170 1.18 32.80 14.78
CA MET A 170 1.90 32.59 16.02
C MET A 170 2.95 33.71 16.23
N SER A 171 2.89 34.38 17.36
CA SER A 171 3.87 35.38 17.79
C SER A 171 5.02 34.76 18.57
N VAL A 172 6.11 35.52 18.78
CA VAL A 172 7.22 35.09 19.64
C VAL A 172 6.75 34.88 21.10
N GLU A 173 5.80 35.66 21.53
CA GLU A 173 5.20 35.57 22.87
C GLU A 173 4.43 34.25 23.05
N ASP A 174 3.67 33.81 22.01
CA ASP A 174 2.95 32.54 22.00
C ASP A 174 3.93 31.37 22.08
N LEU A 175 5.06 31.46 21.36
CA LEU A 175 6.09 30.42 21.40
C LEU A 175 6.76 30.34 22.78
N ILE A 176 7.06 31.46 23.40
CA ILE A 176 7.61 31.52 24.78
C ILE A 176 6.61 30.93 25.77
N LEU A 177 5.32 31.23 25.61
CA LEU A 177 4.25 30.69 26.46
C LEU A 177 4.14 29.17 26.32
N GLN A 178 4.22 28.63 25.06
CA GLN A 178 4.25 27.19 24.82
C GLN A 178 5.50 26.52 25.42
N ALA A 179 6.62 27.23 25.45
CA ALA A 179 7.85 26.79 26.07
C ALA A 179 7.83 26.93 27.63
N GLY A 180 6.66 27.22 28.21
CA GLY A 180 6.46 27.32 29.64
C GLY A 180 6.83 28.69 30.25
N GLY A 181 7.21 29.65 29.41
CA GLY A 181 7.68 30.96 29.84
C GLY A 181 9.18 31.05 30.00
N LEU A 182 9.64 32.25 30.44
CA LEU A 182 11.05 32.49 30.74
C LEU A 182 11.38 31.94 32.13
N LYS A 183 12.62 31.55 32.36
CA LYS A 183 13.12 31.19 33.69
C LYS A 183 13.26 32.45 34.55
N ASP A 184 13.13 32.30 35.88
CA ASP A 184 13.18 33.41 36.83
C ASP A 184 14.51 34.21 36.84
N ALA A 185 15.51 33.74 36.12
CA ALA A 185 16.83 34.39 36.01
C ALA A 185 17.10 34.98 34.60
N ALA A 186 16.08 35.03 33.75
CA ALA A 186 16.21 35.53 32.36
C ALA A 186 15.85 37.02 32.25
#